data_98e1f067eb06e7e0f1b975914e52d150
#
_entry.id   98e1f067eb06e7e0f1b975914e52d150
#
_cell.length_a   1.000
_cell.length_b   1.000
_cell.length_c   1.000
_cell.angle_alpha   90.00
_cell.angle_beta   90.00
_cell.angle_gamma   90.00
#
_symmetry.space_group_name_H-M   'P 1'
#
loop_
_entity.id
_entity.type
_entity.pdbx_description
1 polymer ?
#
loop_
_entity_poly.entity_id
_entity_poly.type
_entity_poly.pdbx_seq_one_letter_code
_entity_poly.pdbx_strand_id
1 'polypeptide(L)'
;MKLTKKSIALGCCLALILCFCAAPLFAEAEPKVGQVLGPVKFAKPLTDEDAKYLGLPKAQEFTIQDVKSPYILIEQFNNMCPHCMHQAPGLNELFNLVQQDPALKDKLKFMSVGQNNDEMQVKAWKVIQKVPFAVIPDPTASLGKALNFSPYPVTMLVDKSGKILWDVGIIFF
;
A
#
# COMPACT_ATOMS: atom_id res chain seq x y z
N MET A 1 -58.63 -12.19 26.64
CA MET A 1 -58.18 -11.94 25.27
C MET A 1 -57.10 -13.00 24.95
N LYS A 2 -57.45 -14.05 24.18
CA LYS A 2 -56.57 -15.19 23.88
C LYS A 2 -55.69 -14.80 22.67
N LEU A 3 -54.40 -14.55 22.87
CA LEU A 3 -53.47 -14.41 21.77
C LEU A 3 -53.32 -15.78 21.07
N THR A 4 -53.62 -15.83 19.78
CA THR A 4 -53.55 -17.04 18.99
C THR A 4 -52.08 -17.36 18.65
N LYS A 5 -51.73 -18.66 18.65
CA LYS A 5 -50.38 -19.14 18.32
C LYS A 5 -49.79 -18.59 16.98
N LYS A 6 -50.68 -18.18 16.04
CA LYS A 6 -50.28 -17.57 14.75
C LYS A 6 -49.68 -16.17 14.90
N SER A 7 -50.15 -15.36 15.89
CA SER A 7 -49.63 -14.00 16.11
C SER A 7 -48.20 -14.01 16.70
N ILE A 8 -47.87 -15.04 17.49
CA ILE A 8 -46.53 -15.20 18.10
C ILE A 8 -45.50 -15.63 17.03
N ALA A 9 -45.89 -16.52 16.11
CA ALA A 9 -45.02 -16.96 15.03
C ALA A 9 -44.65 -15.82 14.04
N LEU A 10 -45.64 -14.95 13.74
CA LEU A 10 -45.43 -13.81 12.85
C LEU A 10 -44.51 -12.75 13.48
N GLY A 11 -44.62 -12.51 14.79
CA GLY A 11 -43.78 -11.57 15.53
C GLY A 11 -42.31 -12.04 15.62
N CYS A 12 -42.05 -13.36 15.81
CA CYS A 12 -40.73 -13.92 15.83
C CYS A 12 -40.02 -13.87 14.46
N CYS A 13 -40.76 -14.09 13.36
CA CYS A 13 -40.18 -13.98 12.01
C CYS A 13 -39.82 -12.53 11.65
N LEU A 14 -40.63 -11.52 12.04
CA LEU A 14 -40.26 -10.12 11.82
C LEU A 14 -39.02 -9.68 12.64
N ALA A 15 -38.89 -10.15 13.88
CA ALA A 15 -37.72 -9.84 14.73
C ALA A 15 -36.43 -10.47 14.20
N LEU A 16 -36.49 -11.66 13.59
CA LEU A 16 -35.37 -12.33 12.97
C LEU A 16 -34.91 -11.64 11.67
N ILE A 17 -35.81 -11.05 10.89
CA ILE A 17 -35.50 -10.35 9.65
C ILE A 17 -34.78 -9.00 9.95
N LEU A 18 -35.18 -8.31 11.03
CA LEU A 18 -34.57 -7.04 11.43
C LEU A 18 -33.14 -7.19 12.02
N CYS A 19 -32.78 -8.38 12.52
CA CYS A 19 -31.44 -8.62 13.11
C CYS A 19 -30.38 -8.92 12.05
N PHE A 20 -30.77 -9.20 10.79
CA PHE A 20 -29.79 -9.58 9.72
C PHE A 20 -29.26 -8.38 8.91
N CYS A 21 -29.77 -7.17 9.13
CA CYS A 21 -29.38 -5.98 8.35
C CYS A 21 -28.32 -5.09 8.99
N ALA A 22 -27.71 -5.49 10.10
CA ALA A 22 -26.65 -4.72 10.75
C ALA A 22 -25.28 -5.42 10.59
N ALA A 23 -24.94 -5.85 9.37
CA ALA A 23 -23.52 -6.08 9.06
C ALA A 23 -22.87 -4.68 8.96
N PRO A 24 -21.87 -4.37 9.79
CA PRO A 24 -21.12 -3.13 9.61
C PRO A 24 -20.51 -3.20 8.21
N LEU A 25 -20.92 -2.30 7.31
CA LEU A 25 -20.14 -1.99 6.13
C LEU A 25 -18.82 -1.40 6.64
N PHE A 26 -17.80 -2.20 6.79
CA PHE A 26 -16.44 -1.73 6.89
C PHE A 26 -16.09 -1.18 5.51
N ALA A 27 -16.43 0.08 5.25
CA ALA A 27 -15.90 0.79 4.12
C ALA A 27 -14.38 0.89 4.33
N GLU A 28 -13.59 0.31 3.42
CA GLU A 28 -12.15 0.57 3.37
C GLU A 28 -11.99 2.09 3.25
N ALA A 29 -11.43 2.71 4.29
CA ALA A 29 -11.19 4.14 4.27
C ALA A 29 -9.85 4.39 3.59
N GLU A 30 -9.84 5.25 2.57
CA GLU A 30 -8.60 5.69 1.92
C GLU A 30 -7.58 6.16 2.97
N PRO A 31 -6.27 5.91 2.74
CA PRO A 31 -5.21 6.45 3.57
C PRO A 31 -5.38 7.97 3.72
N LYS A 32 -5.15 8.50 4.90
CA LYS A 32 -5.35 9.94 5.15
C LYS A 32 -4.04 10.60 5.53
N VAL A 33 -3.83 11.81 5.01
CA VAL A 33 -2.76 12.70 5.48
C VAL A 33 -2.84 12.85 7.01
N GLY A 34 -1.72 12.63 7.67
CA GLY A 34 -1.61 12.63 9.13
C GLY A 34 -1.77 11.24 9.78
N GLN A 35 -2.29 10.25 9.07
CA GLN A 35 -2.30 8.86 9.54
C GLN A 35 -0.86 8.35 9.66
N VAL A 36 -0.59 7.56 10.69
CA VAL A 36 0.69 6.89 10.86
C VAL A 36 0.51 5.44 10.40
N LEU A 37 1.37 5.00 9.48
CA LEU A 37 1.46 3.60 9.11
C LEU A 37 1.76 2.77 10.36
N GLY A 38 0.95 1.76 10.61
CA GLY A 38 1.24 0.76 11.62
C GLY A 38 2.61 0.10 11.38
N PRO A 39 3.09 -0.73 12.30
CA PRO A 39 4.36 -1.43 12.13
C PRO A 39 4.27 -2.39 10.95
N VAL A 40 4.76 -1.95 9.78
CA VAL A 40 4.90 -2.78 8.58
C VAL A 40 6.32 -3.30 8.52
N LYS A 41 6.44 -4.62 8.46
CA LYS A 41 7.70 -5.29 8.19
C LYS A 41 7.72 -5.67 6.70
N PHE A 42 8.51 -4.95 5.95
CA PHE A 42 8.69 -5.19 4.52
C PHE A 42 9.61 -6.39 4.29
N ALA A 43 9.34 -7.16 3.24
CA ALA A 43 10.26 -8.19 2.79
C ALA A 43 11.60 -7.58 2.32
N LYS A 44 12.61 -8.43 2.15
CA LYS A 44 13.91 -8.00 1.62
C LYS A 44 13.76 -7.34 0.23
N PRO A 45 14.55 -6.29 -0.07
CA PRO A 45 14.67 -5.77 -1.44
C PRO A 45 15.18 -6.86 -2.41
N LEU A 46 14.90 -6.70 -3.71
CA LEU A 46 15.27 -7.69 -4.74
C LEU A 46 16.78 -7.87 -4.87
N THR A 47 17.54 -6.81 -4.70
CA THR A 47 19.00 -6.80 -4.90
C THR A 47 19.72 -6.07 -3.77
N ASP A 48 21.03 -6.30 -3.67
CA ASP A 48 21.88 -5.55 -2.74
C ASP A 48 22.03 -4.08 -3.14
N GLU A 49 21.90 -3.75 -4.43
CA GLU A 49 21.84 -2.38 -4.93
C GLU A 49 20.59 -1.67 -4.44
N ASP A 50 19.43 -2.33 -4.49
CA ASP A 50 18.18 -1.79 -3.94
C ASP A 50 18.30 -1.59 -2.42
N ALA A 51 18.90 -2.53 -1.70
CA ALA A 51 19.17 -2.39 -0.28
C ALA A 51 20.09 -1.21 0.02
N LYS A 52 21.21 -1.09 -0.71
CA LYS A 52 22.14 0.02 -0.60
C LYS A 52 21.48 1.36 -0.92
N TYR A 53 20.62 1.41 -1.95
CA TYR A 53 19.85 2.60 -2.31
C TYR A 53 18.95 3.04 -1.14
N LEU A 54 18.29 2.11 -0.46
CA LEU A 54 17.47 2.39 0.74
C LEU A 54 18.32 2.68 1.99
N GLY A 55 19.64 2.50 1.92
CA GLY A 55 20.57 2.67 3.03
C GLY A 55 20.56 1.50 4.03
N LEU A 56 20.08 0.33 3.60
CA LEU A 56 20.14 -0.90 4.38
C LEU A 56 21.54 -1.53 4.28
N PRO A 57 22.02 -2.21 5.33
CA PRO A 57 23.37 -2.83 5.31
C PRO A 57 23.47 -4.03 4.33
N LYS A 58 22.34 -4.67 4.03
CA LYS A 58 22.18 -5.79 3.08
C LYS A 58 20.71 -5.98 2.72
N ALA A 59 20.42 -6.83 1.73
CA ALA A 59 19.08 -7.25 1.39
C ALA A 59 18.48 -8.14 2.51
N GLN A 60 17.69 -7.54 3.39
CA GLN A 60 17.02 -8.17 4.53
C GLN A 60 15.63 -7.57 4.72
N GLU A 61 14.79 -8.19 5.54
CA GLU A 61 13.54 -7.58 5.99
C GLU A 61 13.83 -6.27 6.76
N PHE A 62 12.96 -5.28 6.57
CA PHE A 62 13.18 -3.94 7.12
C PHE A 62 11.86 -3.24 7.43
N THR A 63 11.94 -2.13 8.13
CA THR A 63 10.81 -1.22 8.41
C THR A 63 11.10 0.15 7.79
N ILE A 64 10.10 1.05 7.81
CA ILE A 64 10.31 2.44 7.35
C ILE A 64 11.46 3.12 8.11
N GLN A 65 11.58 2.85 9.40
CA GLN A 65 12.60 3.44 10.28
C GLN A 65 14.04 3.04 9.91
N ASP A 66 14.20 1.89 9.22
CA ASP A 66 15.51 1.41 8.79
C ASP A 66 16.01 2.13 7.53
N VAL A 67 15.10 2.71 6.72
CA VAL A 67 15.44 3.44 5.50
C VAL A 67 16.21 4.72 5.83
N LYS A 68 17.36 4.94 5.19
CA LYS A 68 18.22 6.12 5.43
C LYS A 68 17.79 7.32 4.62
N SER A 69 16.57 7.81 4.90
CA SER A 69 16.02 9.02 4.28
C SER A 69 14.99 9.65 5.22
N PRO A 70 14.85 10.99 5.27
CA PRO A 70 13.77 11.63 6.00
C PRO A 70 12.41 11.40 5.37
N TYR A 71 12.33 11.17 4.06
CA TYR A 71 11.09 10.96 3.32
C TYR A 71 11.18 9.76 2.39
N ILE A 72 10.05 9.06 2.23
CA ILE A 72 9.94 7.92 1.35
C ILE A 72 8.65 8.06 0.55
N LEU A 73 8.75 8.03 -0.78
CA LEU A 73 7.61 7.87 -1.67
C LEU A 73 7.35 6.36 -1.81
N ILE A 74 6.19 5.92 -1.39
CA ILE A 74 5.78 4.52 -1.46
C ILE A 74 4.65 4.40 -2.47
N GLU A 75 4.82 3.56 -3.47
CA GLU A 75 3.76 3.08 -4.35
C GLU A 75 3.32 1.70 -3.90
N GLN A 76 2.03 1.50 -3.65
CA GLN A 76 1.41 0.19 -3.56
C GLN A 76 0.84 -0.18 -4.92
N PHE A 77 1.31 -1.28 -5.52
CA PHE A 77 0.88 -1.71 -6.84
C PHE A 77 0.54 -3.21 -6.87
N ASN A 78 -0.02 -3.66 -7.97
CA ASN A 78 -0.11 -5.09 -8.33
C ASN A 78 0.33 -5.26 -9.79
N ASN A 79 1.10 -6.31 -10.08
CA ASN A 79 1.68 -6.54 -11.41
C ASN A 79 0.65 -6.82 -12.52
N MET A 80 -0.60 -7.14 -12.17
CA MET A 80 -1.70 -7.34 -13.11
C MET A 80 -2.63 -6.12 -13.24
N CYS A 81 -2.34 -5.02 -12.55
CA CYS A 81 -3.15 -3.82 -12.53
C CYS A 81 -2.87 -2.91 -13.73
N PRO A 82 -3.82 -2.67 -14.65
CA PRO A 82 -3.60 -1.80 -15.80
C PRO A 82 -3.27 -0.34 -15.42
N HIS A 83 -3.92 0.20 -14.39
CA HIS A 83 -3.64 1.56 -13.90
C HIS A 83 -2.23 1.69 -13.34
N CYS A 84 -1.73 0.65 -12.65
CA CYS A 84 -0.36 0.62 -12.17
C CYS A 84 0.64 0.61 -13.33
N MET A 85 0.37 -0.19 -14.38
CA MET A 85 1.19 -0.21 -15.60
C MET A 85 1.22 1.16 -16.30
N HIS A 86 0.10 1.86 -16.31
CA HIS A 86 -0.01 3.20 -16.90
C HIS A 86 0.73 4.27 -16.08
N GLN A 87 0.73 4.14 -14.75
CA GLN A 87 1.40 5.08 -13.83
C GLN A 87 2.93 4.91 -13.80
N ALA A 88 3.44 3.69 -13.97
CA ALA A 88 4.86 3.37 -13.78
C ALA A 88 5.84 4.26 -14.57
N PRO A 89 5.62 4.61 -15.86
CA PRO A 89 6.50 5.51 -16.59
C PRO A 89 6.64 6.89 -15.94
N GLY A 90 5.53 7.46 -15.47
CA GLY A 90 5.53 8.77 -14.82
C GLY A 90 6.26 8.75 -13.48
N LEU A 91 6.12 7.68 -12.69
CA LEU A 91 6.90 7.50 -11.46
C LEU A 91 8.40 7.36 -11.74
N ASN A 92 8.77 6.67 -12.83
CA ASN A 92 10.16 6.57 -13.27
C ASN A 92 10.72 7.95 -13.64
N GLU A 93 9.95 8.77 -14.34
CA GLU A 93 10.34 10.15 -14.71
C GLU A 93 10.49 11.01 -13.45
N LEU A 94 9.51 10.98 -12.54
CA LEU A 94 9.58 11.69 -11.27
C LEU A 94 10.81 11.28 -10.46
N PHE A 95 11.13 9.98 -10.40
CA PHE A 95 12.36 9.52 -9.77
C PHE A 95 13.59 10.15 -10.40
N ASN A 96 13.69 10.16 -11.74
CA ASN A 96 14.84 10.73 -12.45
C ASN A 96 14.99 12.23 -12.17
N LEU A 97 13.89 12.98 -12.13
CA LEU A 97 13.89 14.41 -11.75
C LEU A 97 14.42 14.61 -10.33
N VAL A 98 13.95 13.80 -9.38
CA VAL A 98 14.42 13.86 -7.98
C VAL A 98 15.91 13.51 -7.86
N GLN A 99 16.40 12.53 -8.63
CA GLN A 99 17.83 12.17 -8.61
C GLN A 99 18.73 13.27 -9.20
N GLN A 100 18.21 14.12 -10.07
CA GLN A 100 18.92 15.25 -10.64
C GLN A 100 18.91 16.49 -9.73
N ASP A 101 18.00 16.56 -8.76
CA ASP A 101 17.89 17.68 -7.83
C ASP A 101 18.80 17.46 -6.59
N PRO A 102 19.87 18.28 -6.42
CA PRO A 102 20.78 18.16 -5.27
C PRO A 102 20.09 18.37 -3.91
N ALA A 103 18.95 19.08 -3.86
CA ALA A 103 18.21 19.33 -2.63
C ALA A 103 17.34 18.13 -2.22
N LEU A 104 16.95 17.25 -3.16
CA LEU A 104 16.00 16.17 -2.95
C LEU A 104 16.61 14.78 -2.99
N LYS A 105 17.62 14.51 -3.85
CA LYS A 105 18.18 13.17 -4.11
C LYS A 105 18.57 12.37 -2.86
N ASP A 106 19.06 13.05 -1.83
CA ASP A 106 19.49 12.43 -0.58
C ASP A 106 18.41 12.47 0.51
N LYS A 107 17.28 13.18 0.26
CA LYS A 107 16.19 13.35 1.22
C LYS A 107 14.93 12.56 0.89
N LEU A 108 14.80 12.06 -0.33
CA LEU A 108 13.63 11.33 -0.79
C LEU A 108 14.05 10.02 -1.46
N LYS A 109 13.61 8.92 -0.89
CA LYS A 109 13.75 7.59 -1.50
C LYS A 109 12.42 7.13 -2.07
N PHE A 110 12.47 6.33 -3.14
CA PHE A 110 11.31 5.73 -3.79
C PHE A 110 11.29 4.23 -3.52
N MET A 111 10.09 3.70 -3.30
CA MET A 111 9.90 2.27 -3.08
C MET A 111 8.54 1.87 -3.62
N SER A 112 8.49 0.86 -4.51
CA SER A 112 7.24 0.21 -4.91
C SER A 112 7.04 -1.09 -4.14
N VAL A 113 5.84 -1.33 -3.65
CA VAL A 113 5.44 -2.52 -2.87
C VAL A 113 4.39 -3.29 -3.67
N GLY A 114 4.75 -4.50 -4.10
CA GLY A 114 3.88 -5.35 -4.93
C GLY A 114 2.87 -6.13 -4.10
N GLN A 115 1.70 -5.56 -3.85
CA GLN A 115 0.63 -6.19 -3.08
C GLN A 115 0.15 -7.48 -3.74
N ASN A 116 0.10 -8.57 -2.95
CA ASN A 116 -0.20 -9.92 -3.43
C ASN A 116 0.75 -10.40 -4.54
N ASN A 117 1.97 -9.86 -4.59
CA ASN A 117 3.00 -10.27 -5.53
C ASN A 117 4.19 -10.88 -4.81
N ASP A 118 4.65 -12.02 -5.30
CA ASP A 118 5.86 -12.69 -4.86
C ASP A 118 7.14 -12.07 -5.48
N GLU A 119 8.31 -12.61 -5.10
CA GLU A 119 9.61 -12.13 -5.58
C GLU A 119 9.74 -12.23 -7.10
N MET A 120 9.23 -13.30 -7.73
CA MET A 120 9.32 -13.48 -9.18
C MET A 120 8.46 -12.47 -9.92
N GLN A 121 7.25 -12.22 -9.44
CA GLN A 121 6.31 -11.26 -10.03
C GLN A 121 6.83 -9.82 -9.95
N VAL A 122 7.36 -9.40 -8.79
CA VAL A 122 7.92 -8.04 -8.67
C VAL A 122 9.23 -7.87 -9.43
N LYS A 123 10.02 -8.95 -9.60
CA LYS A 123 11.21 -8.94 -10.46
C LYS A 123 10.83 -8.75 -11.92
N ALA A 124 9.82 -9.47 -12.40
CA ALA A 124 9.28 -9.28 -13.76
C ALA A 124 8.75 -7.85 -13.95
N TRP A 125 7.97 -7.33 -12.98
CA TRP A 125 7.50 -5.96 -12.97
C TRP A 125 8.64 -4.96 -13.11
N LYS A 126 9.67 -5.06 -12.26
CA LYS A 126 10.84 -4.16 -12.28
C LYS A 126 11.50 -4.09 -13.66
N VAL A 127 11.64 -5.24 -14.32
CA VAL A 127 12.25 -5.34 -15.65
C VAL A 127 11.32 -4.78 -16.73
N ILE A 128 10.05 -5.19 -16.76
CA ILE A 128 9.09 -4.81 -17.81
C ILE A 128 8.77 -3.32 -17.74
N GLN A 129 8.53 -2.78 -16.56
CA GLN A 129 8.24 -1.37 -16.35
C GLN A 129 9.49 -0.50 -16.22
N LYS A 130 10.69 -1.10 -16.30
CA LYS A 130 12.00 -0.40 -16.20
C LYS A 130 12.12 0.44 -14.94
N VAL A 131 11.62 -0.09 -13.80
CA VAL A 131 11.61 0.65 -12.52
C VAL A 131 13.03 0.86 -12.00
N PRO A 132 13.52 2.11 -11.84
CA PRO A 132 14.91 2.39 -11.49
C PRO A 132 15.19 2.40 -9.97
N PHE A 133 14.17 2.23 -9.14
CA PHE A 133 14.26 2.26 -7.68
C PHE A 133 13.88 0.90 -7.07
N ALA A 134 13.88 0.83 -5.74
CA ALA A 134 13.62 -0.41 -5.01
C ALA A 134 12.18 -0.91 -5.21
N VAL A 135 12.04 -2.21 -5.53
CA VAL A 135 10.75 -2.90 -5.62
C VAL A 135 10.73 -4.04 -4.60
N ILE A 136 9.68 -4.09 -3.79
CA ILE A 136 9.57 -4.98 -2.64
C ILE A 136 8.39 -5.93 -2.85
N PRO A 137 8.56 -7.25 -2.71
CA PRO A 137 7.45 -8.20 -2.73
C PRO A 137 6.61 -8.08 -1.46
N ASP A 138 5.29 -8.18 -1.60
CA ASP A 138 4.35 -8.24 -0.48
C ASP A 138 3.24 -9.28 -0.75
N PRO A 139 3.60 -10.58 -0.73
CA PRO A 139 2.67 -11.66 -1.06
C PRO A 139 1.50 -11.77 -0.08
N THR A 140 1.62 -11.17 1.09
CA THR A 140 0.60 -11.21 2.15
C THR A 140 -0.23 -9.94 2.25
N ALA A 141 -0.01 -8.95 1.38
CA ALA A 141 -0.65 -7.63 1.41
C ALA A 141 -0.49 -6.93 2.79
N SER A 142 0.71 -7.00 3.36
CA SER A 142 0.99 -6.46 4.70
C SER A 142 0.86 -4.94 4.75
N LEU A 143 1.26 -4.23 3.68
CA LEU A 143 1.08 -2.79 3.57
C LEU A 143 -0.40 -2.41 3.50
N GLY A 144 -1.18 -3.05 2.62
CA GLY A 144 -2.62 -2.81 2.50
C GLY A 144 -3.37 -3.07 3.80
N LYS A 145 -3.01 -4.14 4.53
CA LYS A 145 -3.56 -4.43 5.86
C LYS A 145 -3.23 -3.35 6.89
N ALA A 146 -2.00 -2.85 6.90
CA ALA A 146 -1.58 -1.79 7.82
C ALA A 146 -2.27 -0.45 7.53
N LEU A 147 -2.59 -0.19 6.27
CA LEU A 147 -3.36 0.97 5.83
C LEU A 147 -4.87 0.81 6.10
N ASN A 148 -5.34 -0.43 6.31
CA ASN A 148 -6.75 -0.82 6.20
C ASN A 148 -7.36 -0.40 4.85
N PHE A 149 -6.54 -0.52 3.77
CA PHE A 149 -6.88 -0.11 2.42
C PHE A 149 -6.13 -0.97 1.40
N SER A 150 -6.86 -1.74 0.62
CA SER A 150 -6.30 -2.71 -0.32
C SER A 150 -6.29 -2.32 -1.80
N PRO A 151 -7.01 -1.28 -2.27
CA PRO A 151 -6.95 -0.85 -3.67
C PRO A 151 -5.54 -0.44 -4.10
N TYR A 152 -5.30 -0.53 -5.40
CA TYR A 152 -4.05 -0.10 -6.06
C TYR A 152 -4.35 0.49 -7.45
N PRO A 153 -3.50 1.41 -7.96
CA PRO A 153 -2.32 1.96 -7.29
C PRO A 153 -2.68 2.94 -6.17
N VAL A 154 -1.84 3.00 -5.14
CA VAL A 154 -1.83 4.07 -4.15
C VAL A 154 -0.40 4.57 -4.03
N THR A 155 -0.21 5.87 -4.15
CA THR A 155 1.09 6.51 -3.96
C THR A 155 1.02 7.44 -2.76
N MET A 156 1.96 7.30 -1.84
CA MET A 156 2.00 8.09 -0.63
C MET A 156 3.42 8.58 -0.33
N LEU A 157 3.52 9.80 0.20
CA LEU A 157 4.74 10.32 0.78
C LEU A 157 4.66 10.14 2.29
N VAL A 158 5.63 9.46 2.86
CA VAL A 158 5.72 9.26 4.30
C VAL A 158 7.02 9.84 4.85
N ASP A 159 6.98 10.30 6.10
CA ASP A 159 8.19 10.65 6.83
C ASP A 159 8.80 9.40 7.51
N LYS A 160 9.95 9.58 8.13
CA LYS A 160 10.68 8.51 8.81
C LYS A 160 9.93 7.89 10.00
N SER A 161 8.91 8.55 10.54
CA SER A 161 8.04 7.98 11.59
C SER A 161 6.94 7.08 11.00
N GLY A 162 6.76 7.10 9.68
CA GLY A 162 5.68 6.43 8.98
C GLY A 162 4.42 7.29 8.86
N LYS A 163 4.48 8.58 9.22
CA LYS A 163 3.36 9.50 9.06
C LYS A 163 3.17 9.84 7.59
N ILE A 164 1.94 9.68 7.09
CA ILE A 164 1.55 10.04 5.73
C ILE A 164 1.47 11.56 5.64
N LEU A 165 2.29 12.14 4.77
CA LEU A 165 2.34 13.59 4.51
C LEU A 165 1.51 13.96 3.30
N TRP A 166 1.36 13.04 2.36
CA TRP A 166 0.58 13.18 1.14
C TRP A 166 0.24 11.79 0.61
N ASP A 167 -0.92 11.66 0.00
CA ASP A 167 -1.39 10.42 -0.64
C ASP A 167 -2.28 10.74 -1.84
N VAL A 168 -2.28 9.82 -2.79
CA VAL A 168 -3.18 9.83 -3.94
C VAL A 168 -3.37 8.40 -4.47
N GLY A 169 -4.55 8.08 -4.95
CA GLY A 169 -4.83 6.80 -5.61
C GLY A 169 -4.04 6.67 -6.90
N ILE A 170 -4.52 7.27 -7.98
CA ILE A 170 -3.89 7.25 -9.30
C ILE A 170 -3.24 8.61 -9.56
N ILE A 171 -1.95 8.62 -9.89
CA ILE A 171 -1.29 9.81 -10.41
C ILE A 171 -1.47 9.80 -11.93
N PHE A 172 -2.09 10.84 -12.44
CA PHE A 172 -2.17 11.09 -13.88
C PHE A 172 -1.00 12.00 -14.27
N PHE A 173 -0.16 11.50 -15.18
CA PHE A 173 0.98 12.22 -15.76
C PHE A 173 0.66 12.65 -17.20
#